data_d0406fd07cb1cb484dd4dd05e6ce5e00
#
_entry.id   d0406fd07cb1cb484dd4dd05e6ce5e00
#
_cell.length_a   1.000
_cell.length_b   1.000
_cell.length_c   1.000
_cell.angle_alpha   90.00
_cell.angle_beta   90.00
_cell.angle_gamma   90.00
#
_symmetry.space_group_name_H-M   'P 1'
#
loop_
_entity.id
_entity.type
_entity.pdbx_description
1 polymer ?
#
loop_
_entity_poly.entity_id
_entity_poly.type
_entity_poly.pdbx_seq_one_letter_code
_entity_poly.pdbx_strand_id
1 'polypeptide(L)'
;DKLYFEFPKSLLGREFLMGSSISATSDNTSGLVGQTMTTPLHIRFAIQEDQVYMQNVTPVSRMDVYSNQSDISKAVAKSNITPDMESFKIAAYNMDSTAVVFEVTKFFLADNKRLPLFDQNSSSLEDEKYGQLELKAVLKKNLSSIRNFYVFDDNLEINLDMSFYQSLLASKKEVRGGNVRVKAVYSMLLLPEETMVWRLGDPRLGYTLSLIHI
;
A
#
# COMPACT_ATOMS: atom_id res chain seq x y z
N ASP A 1 -11.28 1.45 -18.98
CA ASP A 1 -12.21 1.53 -17.86
C ASP A 1 -11.57 2.37 -16.74
N LYS A 2 -12.41 3.10 -15.98
CA LYS A 2 -11.99 3.93 -14.86
C LYS A 2 -12.56 3.37 -13.56
N LEU A 3 -11.76 3.38 -12.51
CA LEU A 3 -12.16 3.00 -11.15
C LEU A 3 -12.34 4.27 -10.33
N TYR A 4 -13.49 4.37 -9.69
CA TYR A 4 -13.82 5.44 -8.76
C TYR A 4 -14.09 4.86 -7.38
N PHE A 5 -13.63 5.56 -6.36
CA PHE A 5 -14.06 5.34 -4.98
C PHE A 5 -15.21 6.29 -4.67
N GLU A 6 -16.30 5.74 -4.14
CA GLU A 6 -17.29 6.49 -3.39
C GLU A 6 -16.93 6.32 -1.91
N PHE A 7 -16.29 7.33 -1.35
CA PHE A 7 -15.69 7.26 -0.02
C PHE A 7 -16.55 8.02 0.99
N PRO A 8 -17.12 7.34 2.01
CA PRO A 8 -17.93 7.97 3.04
C PRO A 8 -17.11 9.01 3.82
N LYS A 9 -17.67 10.19 4.01
CA LYS A 9 -17.04 11.26 4.81
C LYS A 9 -16.82 10.86 6.28
N SER A 10 -17.64 9.95 6.80
CA SER A 10 -17.47 9.38 8.14
C SER A 10 -16.19 8.61 8.33
N LEU A 11 -15.57 8.12 7.24
CA LEU A 11 -14.30 7.40 7.27
C LEU A 11 -13.08 8.32 7.08
N LEU A 12 -13.28 9.63 6.90
CA LEU A 12 -12.19 10.60 6.85
C LEU A 12 -11.47 10.66 8.20
N GLY A 13 -10.16 10.64 8.16
CA GLY A 13 -9.33 10.61 9.37
C GLY A 13 -9.20 9.22 10.02
N ARG A 14 -10.01 8.22 9.61
CA ARG A 14 -9.86 6.82 10.03
C ARG A 14 -8.61 6.23 9.40
N GLU A 15 -8.02 5.29 10.11
CA GLU A 15 -6.78 4.62 9.71
C GLU A 15 -7.06 3.33 8.95
N PHE A 16 -6.25 3.07 7.91
CA PHE A 16 -6.33 1.87 7.08
C PHE A 16 -4.94 1.26 6.91
N LEU A 17 -4.91 -0.04 6.72
CA LEU A 17 -3.74 -0.75 6.21
C LEU A 17 -3.97 -1.11 4.74
N MET A 18 -3.02 -0.75 3.88
CA MET A 18 -3.07 -1.10 2.46
C MET A 18 -1.86 -1.96 2.10
N GLY A 19 -2.12 -3.13 1.52
CA GLY A 19 -1.10 -4.07 1.07
C GLY A 19 -1.30 -4.50 -0.36
N SER A 20 -0.25 -5.09 -0.94
CA SER A 20 -0.31 -5.73 -2.25
C SER A 20 0.24 -7.14 -2.18
N SER A 21 -0.34 -8.06 -2.95
CA SER A 21 0.14 -9.43 -3.07
C SER A 21 -0.07 -9.94 -4.49
N ILE A 22 0.67 -11.00 -4.83
CA ILE A 22 0.52 -11.72 -6.09
C ILE A 22 -0.39 -12.92 -5.86
N SER A 23 -1.52 -13.00 -6.57
CA SER A 23 -2.42 -14.16 -6.52
C SER A 23 -2.09 -15.20 -7.59
N ALA A 24 -1.49 -14.79 -8.72
CA ALA A 24 -0.98 -15.69 -9.74
C ALA A 24 0.09 -14.98 -10.57
N THR A 25 1.05 -15.73 -11.08
CA THR A 25 2.11 -15.22 -11.96
C THR A 25 2.42 -16.22 -13.08
N SER A 26 2.87 -15.72 -14.20
CA SER A 26 3.39 -16.56 -15.31
C SER A 26 4.85 -16.98 -15.10
N ASP A 27 5.56 -16.36 -14.18
CA ASP A 27 6.97 -16.66 -13.84
C ASP A 27 7.19 -16.48 -12.33
N ASN A 28 7.55 -17.56 -11.64
CA ASN A 28 7.81 -17.59 -10.20
C ASN A 28 9.23 -17.19 -9.81
N THR A 29 10.09 -16.88 -10.76
CA THR A 29 11.52 -16.57 -10.46
C THR A 29 11.68 -15.21 -9.77
N SER A 30 10.75 -14.30 -9.95
CA SER A 30 10.84 -12.92 -9.45
C SER A 30 9.71 -12.49 -8.52
N GLY A 31 8.72 -13.34 -8.30
CA GLY A 31 7.61 -13.05 -7.40
C GLY A 31 6.84 -14.32 -7.02
N LEU A 32 6.72 -14.58 -5.74
CA LEU A 32 6.02 -15.75 -5.22
C LEU A 32 4.53 -15.43 -4.96
N VAL A 33 3.67 -16.37 -5.33
CA VAL A 33 2.25 -16.29 -5.06
C VAL A 33 2.00 -16.28 -3.55
N GLY A 34 1.15 -15.36 -3.09
CA GLY A 34 0.80 -15.19 -1.68
C GLY A 34 1.80 -14.33 -0.89
N GLN A 35 2.93 -13.96 -1.47
CA GLN A 35 3.93 -13.14 -0.80
C GLN A 35 3.59 -11.65 -0.94
N THR A 36 3.78 -10.90 0.16
CA THR A 36 3.83 -9.45 0.18
C THR A 36 5.29 -8.99 0.19
N MET A 37 5.64 -8.05 -0.68
CA MET A 37 7.03 -7.58 -0.82
C MET A 37 7.42 -6.53 0.20
N THR A 38 6.43 -5.85 0.79
CA THR A 38 6.64 -4.78 1.77
C THR A 38 5.64 -4.90 2.90
N THR A 39 5.95 -4.26 4.04
CA THR A 39 4.96 -4.04 5.08
C THR A 39 3.80 -3.22 4.52
N PRO A 40 2.55 -3.51 4.93
CA PRO A 40 1.41 -2.72 4.53
C PRO A 40 1.60 -1.24 4.84
N LEU A 41 1.11 -0.39 3.96
CA LEU A 41 1.08 1.05 4.18
C LEU A 41 0.01 1.38 5.22
N HIS A 42 0.38 2.16 6.23
CA HIS A 42 -0.57 2.69 7.20
C HIS A 42 -1.00 4.07 6.71
N ILE A 43 -2.24 4.20 6.30
CA ILE A 43 -2.76 5.38 5.62
C ILE A 43 -4.03 5.91 6.27
N ARG A 44 -4.34 7.17 5.99
CA ARG A 44 -5.65 7.80 6.22
C ARG A 44 -5.99 8.74 5.08
N PHE A 45 -7.28 9.05 4.92
CA PHE A 45 -7.76 10.00 3.94
C PHE A 45 -8.20 11.30 4.61
N ALA A 46 -7.85 12.42 4.00
CA ALA A 46 -8.26 13.76 4.41
C ALA A 46 -8.73 14.55 3.19
N ILE A 47 -9.67 15.49 3.40
CA ILE A 47 -10.10 16.42 2.35
C ILE A 47 -9.51 17.79 2.66
N GLN A 48 -8.92 18.41 1.64
CA GLN A 48 -8.52 19.81 1.67
C GLN A 48 -8.94 20.44 0.34
N GLU A 49 -9.72 21.51 0.40
CA GLU A 49 -10.29 22.16 -0.79
C GLU A 49 -11.05 21.14 -1.66
N ASP A 50 -10.66 21.02 -2.94
CA ASP A 50 -11.30 20.12 -3.92
C ASP A 50 -10.55 18.79 -4.12
N GLN A 51 -9.73 18.38 -3.16
CA GLN A 51 -8.91 17.18 -3.26
C GLN A 51 -9.03 16.29 -2.04
N VAL A 52 -8.98 14.98 -2.30
CA VAL A 52 -8.79 13.95 -1.28
C VAL A 52 -7.32 13.60 -1.23
N TYR A 53 -6.70 13.73 -0.06
CA TYR A 53 -5.30 13.37 0.18
C TYR A 53 -5.22 12.04 0.89
N MET A 54 -4.39 11.15 0.37
CA MET A 54 -3.98 9.93 1.04
C MET A 54 -2.68 10.23 1.79
N GLN A 55 -2.73 10.11 3.11
CA GLN A 55 -1.65 10.47 4.03
C GLN A 55 -1.02 9.22 4.63
N ASN A 56 0.29 9.28 4.87
CA ASN A 56 1.01 8.21 5.57
C ASN A 56 0.96 8.44 7.09
N VAL A 57 0.35 7.52 7.81
CA VAL A 57 0.29 7.58 9.28
C VAL A 57 1.61 7.08 9.84
N THR A 58 2.39 7.97 10.46
CA THR A 58 3.65 7.61 11.09
C THR A 58 3.44 7.28 12.58
N PRO A 59 4.24 6.37 13.18
CA PRO A 59 4.13 6.03 14.61
C PRO A 59 4.28 7.23 15.55
N VAL A 60 5.01 8.26 15.12
CA VAL A 60 5.25 9.49 15.91
C VAL A 60 3.98 10.31 16.10
N SER A 61 3.04 10.25 15.15
CA SER A 61 1.74 10.94 15.28
C SER A 61 0.83 10.32 16.35
N ARG A 62 1.19 9.19 16.94
CA ARG A 62 0.45 8.50 18.00
C ARG A 62 0.89 8.86 19.41
N MET A 63 1.87 9.74 19.60
CA MET A 63 2.30 10.14 20.95
C MET A 63 1.27 11.00 21.70
N ASP A 64 0.12 11.30 21.11
CA ASP A 64 -0.98 12.05 21.73
C ASP A 64 -1.70 11.31 22.87
N VAL A 65 -1.33 10.08 23.18
CA VAL A 65 -2.03 9.23 24.14
C VAL A 65 -1.86 9.68 25.60
N TYR A 66 -0.85 10.48 25.91
CA TYR A 66 -0.53 10.78 27.33
C TYR A 66 -0.86 12.19 27.84
N SER A 67 -1.07 13.19 27.00
CA SER A 67 -1.71 14.45 27.41
C SER A 67 -1.97 15.41 26.25
N ASN A 68 -3.22 15.61 25.88
CA ASN A 68 -3.67 16.59 24.88
C ASN A 68 -3.37 18.06 25.23
N GLN A 69 -2.69 18.36 26.32
CA GLN A 69 -2.50 19.73 26.81
C GLN A 69 -1.05 20.12 27.17
N SER A 70 -0.08 19.22 26.99
CA SER A 70 1.31 19.57 27.28
C SER A 70 1.94 20.39 26.15
N ASP A 71 2.81 21.35 26.49
CA ASP A 71 3.55 22.12 25.49
C ASP A 71 4.45 21.23 24.62
N ILE A 72 4.82 20.06 25.14
CA ILE A 72 5.55 19.01 24.43
C ILE A 72 4.69 18.40 23.31
N SER A 73 3.41 18.09 23.57
CA SER A 73 2.52 17.55 22.53
C SER A 73 2.28 18.55 21.40
N LYS A 74 2.15 19.84 21.72
CA LYS A 74 2.05 20.91 20.72
C LYS A 74 3.33 21.09 19.90
N ALA A 75 4.50 20.96 20.53
CA ALA A 75 5.79 21.03 19.83
C ALA A 75 5.99 19.82 18.91
N VAL A 76 5.63 18.61 19.39
CA VAL A 76 5.68 17.38 18.60
C VAL A 76 4.72 17.45 17.41
N ALA A 77 3.49 17.93 17.59
CA ALA A 77 2.53 18.10 16.50
C ALA A 77 3.03 19.07 15.42
N LYS A 78 3.72 20.15 15.79
CA LYS A 78 4.32 21.10 14.83
C LYS A 78 5.49 20.52 14.05
N SER A 79 6.25 19.60 14.65
CA SER A 79 7.43 19.00 14.01
C SER A 79 7.12 17.69 13.26
N ASN A 80 5.91 17.13 13.42
CA ASN A 80 5.50 15.85 12.84
C ASN A 80 4.19 16.01 12.04
N ILE A 81 4.23 16.82 11.01
CA ILE A 81 3.12 16.92 10.05
C ILE A 81 3.02 15.60 9.29
N THR A 82 1.81 15.06 9.20
CA THR A 82 1.54 13.83 8.43
C THR A 82 1.82 14.09 6.95
N PRO A 83 2.74 13.34 6.32
CA PRO A 83 3.07 13.57 4.92
C PRO A 83 1.96 13.07 4.00
N ASP A 84 1.61 13.87 2.99
CA ASP A 84 0.73 13.46 1.91
C ASP A 84 1.49 12.54 0.95
N MET A 85 0.87 11.41 0.61
CA MET A 85 1.45 10.41 -0.29
C MET A 85 0.92 10.56 -1.71
N GLU A 86 -0.37 10.83 -1.84
CA GLU A 86 -1.07 10.95 -3.11
C GLU A 86 -2.25 11.92 -2.95
N SER A 87 -2.66 12.55 -4.04
CA SER A 87 -3.85 13.40 -4.07
C SER A 87 -4.77 13.02 -5.22
N PHE A 88 -6.07 13.07 -4.96
CA PHE A 88 -7.10 12.72 -5.92
C PHE A 88 -8.08 13.90 -6.03
N LYS A 89 -8.32 14.35 -7.25
CA LYS A 89 -9.32 15.39 -7.49
C LYS A 89 -10.72 14.83 -7.23
N ILE A 90 -11.54 15.54 -6.48
CA ILE A 90 -12.94 15.20 -6.28
C ILE A 90 -13.67 15.33 -7.61
N ALA A 91 -14.30 14.24 -8.05
CA ALA A 91 -15.07 14.20 -9.29
C ALA A 91 -16.54 14.58 -9.04
N ALA A 92 -17.09 14.14 -7.92
CA ALA A 92 -18.48 14.39 -7.52
C ALA A 92 -18.67 14.15 -6.02
N TYR A 93 -19.85 14.50 -5.55
CA TYR A 93 -20.41 14.08 -4.26
C TYR A 93 -21.62 13.20 -4.54
N ASN A 94 -21.95 12.28 -3.62
CA ASN A 94 -23.22 11.56 -3.70
C ASN A 94 -24.41 12.51 -3.43
N MET A 95 -25.63 12.03 -3.68
CA MET A 95 -26.84 12.87 -3.62
C MET A 95 -27.01 13.57 -2.25
N ASP A 96 -26.67 12.87 -1.16
CA ASP A 96 -26.80 13.36 0.21
C ASP A 96 -25.56 14.10 0.71
N SER A 97 -24.54 14.24 -0.12
CA SER A 97 -23.23 14.83 0.23
C SER A 97 -22.53 14.14 1.42
N THR A 98 -22.89 12.90 1.71
CA THR A 98 -22.29 12.07 2.78
C THR A 98 -21.03 11.34 2.33
N ALA A 99 -20.82 11.23 1.02
CA ALA A 99 -19.63 10.61 0.42
C ALA A 99 -19.02 11.48 -0.68
N VAL A 100 -17.73 11.29 -0.92
CA VAL A 100 -17.00 11.93 -2.02
C VAL A 100 -16.60 10.87 -3.04
N VAL A 101 -16.64 11.24 -4.32
CA VAL A 101 -16.28 10.36 -5.44
C VAL A 101 -15.01 10.89 -6.09
N PHE A 102 -14.00 10.03 -6.22
CA PHE A 102 -12.73 10.38 -6.84
C PHE A 102 -12.13 9.20 -7.61
N GLU A 103 -11.37 9.51 -8.67
CA GLU A 103 -10.76 8.51 -9.55
C GLU A 103 -9.45 7.97 -8.97
N VAL A 104 -9.34 6.64 -8.84
CA VAL A 104 -8.15 5.96 -8.30
C VAL A 104 -7.45 5.05 -9.33
N THR A 105 -7.91 5.02 -10.56
CA THR A 105 -7.38 4.16 -11.63
C THR A 105 -5.86 4.25 -11.76
N LYS A 106 -5.34 5.48 -11.80
CA LYS A 106 -3.91 5.73 -11.99
C LYS A 106 -3.06 5.26 -10.82
N PHE A 107 -3.61 5.27 -9.62
CA PHE A 107 -2.92 4.80 -8.42
C PHE A 107 -2.69 3.29 -8.47
N PHE A 108 -3.72 2.53 -8.85
CA PHE A 108 -3.64 1.06 -8.90
C PHE A 108 -3.00 0.54 -10.18
N LEU A 109 -3.24 1.17 -11.35
CA LEU A 109 -2.61 0.79 -12.62
C LEU A 109 -1.28 1.55 -12.85
N ALA A 110 -0.45 1.61 -11.83
CA ALA A 110 0.89 2.15 -11.89
C ALA A 110 1.92 1.17 -11.34
N ASP A 111 3.18 1.39 -11.68
CA ASP A 111 4.30 0.74 -10.98
C ASP A 111 4.51 1.47 -9.64
N ASN A 112 3.72 1.03 -8.65
CA ASN A 112 3.70 1.67 -7.35
C ASN A 112 4.90 1.24 -6.51
N LYS A 113 5.90 2.11 -6.40
CA LYS A 113 7.12 1.85 -5.63
C LYS A 113 6.89 1.66 -4.13
N ARG A 114 5.76 2.15 -3.59
CA ARG A 114 5.41 2.00 -2.18
C ARG A 114 4.76 0.65 -1.88
N LEU A 115 4.11 0.06 -2.89
CA LEU A 115 3.49 -1.26 -2.84
C LEU A 115 3.98 -2.10 -4.03
N PRO A 116 5.28 -2.37 -4.14
CA PRO A 116 5.85 -3.12 -5.25
C PRO A 116 5.33 -4.56 -5.24
N LEU A 117 5.11 -5.11 -6.41
CA LEU A 117 4.77 -6.52 -6.59
C LEU A 117 6.02 -7.41 -6.68
N PHE A 118 7.17 -6.80 -6.96
CA PHE A 118 8.45 -7.50 -7.08
C PHE A 118 9.48 -6.83 -6.18
N ASP A 119 10.36 -7.62 -5.61
CA ASP A 119 11.54 -7.10 -4.91
C ASP A 119 12.56 -6.57 -5.92
N GLN A 120 12.49 -5.27 -6.17
CA GLN A 120 13.43 -4.58 -7.06
C GLN A 120 14.81 -4.34 -6.41
N ASN A 121 14.93 -4.61 -5.11
CA ASN A 121 16.19 -4.45 -4.36
C ASN A 121 16.87 -5.79 -4.11
N SER A 122 16.38 -6.89 -4.70
CA SER A 122 16.98 -8.20 -4.50
C SER A 122 18.35 -8.29 -5.17
N SER A 123 19.36 -7.82 -4.45
CA SER A 123 20.77 -8.21 -4.68
C SER A 123 21.02 -9.71 -4.42
N SER A 124 19.96 -10.50 -4.20
CA SER A 124 19.99 -11.90 -3.84
C SER A 124 19.86 -12.86 -5.05
N LEU A 125 19.66 -12.34 -6.24
CA LEU A 125 19.70 -13.17 -7.44
C LEU A 125 21.16 -13.30 -7.86
N GLU A 126 21.77 -14.41 -7.50
CA GLU A 126 23.12 -14.79 -7.98
C GLU A 126 23.00 -15.78 -9.13
N ASP A 127 23.75 -15.51 -10.18
CA ASP A 127 23.94 -16.42 -11.30
C ASP A 127 25.39 -16.85 -11.33
N GLU A 128 25.68 -18.17 -11.49
CA GLU A 128 27.03 -18.70 -11.52
C GLU A 128 27.92 -18.07 -12.60
N LYS A 129 27.33 -17.67 -13.71
CA LYS A 129 28.02 -17.07 -14.85
C LYS A 129 28.18 -15.57 -14.76
N TYR A 130 27.17 -14.89 -14.23
CA TYR A 130 27.06 -13.43 -14.28
C TYR A 130 27.21 -12.75 -12.92
N GLY A 131 27.32 -13.51 -11.83
CA GLY A 131 27.40 -12.97 -10.47
C GLY A 131 26.09 -12.37 -10.00
N GLN A 132 26.14 -11.25 -9.30
CA GLN A 132 24.95 -10.56 -8.81
C GLN A 132 24.10 -9.99 -9.94
N LEU A 133 22.81 -10.30 -9.92
CA LEU A 133 21.82 -9.82 -10.86
C LEU A 133 20.87 -8.83 -10.19
N GLU A 134 20.53 -7.78 -10.93
CA GLU A 134 19.51 -6.80 -10.56
C GLU A 134 18.23 -7.06 -11.35
N LEU A 135 17.10 -7.19 -10.64
CA LEU A 135 15.79 -7.30 -11.28
C LEU A 135 15.23 -5.91 -11.58
N LYS A 136 14.88 -5.69 -12.83
CA LYS A 136 14.13 -4.50 -13.25
C LYS A 136 12.81 -4.93 -13.87
N ALA A 137 11.70 -4.42 -13.34
CA ALA A 137 10.36 -4.65 -13.88
C ALA A 137 9.78 -3.32 -14.39
N VAL A 138 9.22 -3.33 -15.58
CA VAL A 138 8.58 -2.18 -16.21
C VAL A 138 7.14 -2.52 -16.58
N LEU A 139 6.18 -1.80 -15.99
CA LEU A 139 4.77 -2.00 -16.25
C LEU A 139 4.39 -1.67 -17.70
N LYS A 140 3.70 -2.60 -18.36
CA LYS A 140 3.06 -2.42 -19.66
C LYS A 140 1.60 -2.00 -19.47
N LYS A 141 1.35 -0.70 -19.35
CA LYS A 141 0.02 -0.15 -19.04
C LYS A 141 -1.07 -0.58 -20.04
N ASN A 142 -0.72 -0.67 -21.32
CA ASN A 142 -1.63 -1.09 -22.40
C ASN A 142 -2.05 -2.56 -22.31
N LEU A 143 -1.34 -3.38 -21.56
CA LEU A 143 -1.61 -4.80 -21.34
C LEU A 143 -2.08 -5.09 -19.90
N SER A 144 -2.36 -4.04 -19.13
CA SER A 144 -2.77 -4.12 -17.74
C SER A 144 -4.18 -3.56 -17.57
N SER A 145 -4.97 -4.19 -16.71
CA SER A 145 -6.36 -3.80 -16.48
C SER A 145 -6.83 -4.14 -15.07
N ILE A 146 -7.83 -3.39 -14.60
CA ILE A 146 -8.57 -3.73 -13.39
C ILE A 146 -9.57 -4.83 -13.77
N ARG A 147 -9.57 -5.92 -13.03
CA ARG A 147 -10.47 -7.06 -13.29
C ARG A 147 -11.80 -6.92 -12.61
N ASN A 148 -11.73 -6.88 -11.29
CA ASN A 148 -12.88 -6.76 -10.40
C ASN A 148 -12.43 -6.20 -9.06
N PHE A 149 -13.38 -5.87 -8.24
CA PHE A 149 -13.18 -5.44 -6.87
C PHE A 149 -14.27 -6.04 -5.98
N TYR A 150 -13.95 -6.21 -4.70
CA TYR A 150 -14.87 -6.67 -3.67
C TYR A 150 -14.84 -5.68 -2.52
N VAL A 151 -16.00 -5.29 -2.05
CA VAL A 151 -16.18 -4.39 -0.90
C VAL A 151 -16.87 -5.17 0.19
N PHE A 152 -16.24 -5.23 1.36
CA PHE A 152 -16.74 -5.81 2.57
C PHE A 152 -16.93 -4.70 3.62
N ASP A 153 -17.45 -5.02 4.80
CA ASP A 153 -17.69 -4.01 5.83
C ASP A 153 -16.41 -3.27 6.25
N ASP A 154 -15.30 -3.99 6.44
CA ASP A 154 -14.02 -3.45 6.90
C ASP A 154 -12.87 -3.63 5.90
N ASN A 155 -13.13 -4.20 4.74
CA ASN A 155 -12.09 -4.51 3.76
C ASN A 155 -12.53 -4.20 2.32
N LEU A 156 -11.58 -3.74 1.54
CA LEU A 156 -11.71 -3.56 0.10
C LEU A 156 -10.59 -4.33 -0.61
N GLU A 157 -10.96 -5.14 -1.60
CA GLU A 157 -10.00 -5.84 -2.46
C GLU A 157 -10.16 -5.42 -3.91
N ILE A 158 -9.03 -5.11 -4.55
CA ILE A 158 -8.98 -4.75 -5.97
C ILE A 158 -8.07 -5.74 -6.67
N ASN A 159 -8.63 -6.47 -7.63
CA ASN A 159 -7.94 -7.46 -8.42
C ASN A 159 -7.53 -6.87 -9.77
N LEU A 160 -6.26 -7.02 -10.11
CA LEU A 160 -5.64 -6.49 -11.31
C LEU A 160 -4.99 -7.59 -12.12
N ASP A 161 -5.12 -7.50 -13.44
CA ASP A 161 -4.26 -8.22 -14.38
C ASP A 161 -3.17 -7.23 -14.84
N MET A 162 -1.92 -7.49 -14.46
CA MET A 162 -0.80 -6.62 -14.76
C MET A 162 0.24 -7.34 -15.61
N SER A 163 0.74 -6.67 -16.62
CA SER A 163 1.81 -7.18 -17.48
C SER A 163 3.06 -6.33 -17.32
N PHE A 164 4.18 -7.00 -17.09
CA PHE A 164 5.47 -6.36 -16.94
C PHE A 164 6.46 -6.88 -17.98
N TYR A 165 7.38 -6.04 -18.39
CA TYR A 165 8.62 -6.51 -18.96
C TYR A 165 9.65 -6.56 -17.84
N GLN A 166 10.13 -7.77 -17.55
CA GLN A 166 11.18 -7.97 -16.58
C GLN A 166 12.51 -8.20 -17.26
N SER A 167 13.56 -7.61 -16.74
CA SER A 167 14.94 -7.83 -17.18
C SER A 167 15.82 -8.09 -15.99
N LEU A 168 16.69 -9.10 -16.14
CA LEU A 168 17.79 -9.37 -15.23
C LEU A 168 19.03 -8.70 -15.78
N LEU A 169 19.63 -7.85 -14.97
CA LEU A 169 20.78 -7.03 -15.35
C LEU A 169 22.04 -7.50 -14.60
N ALA A 170 23.11 -7.78 -15.33
CA ALA A 170 24.44 -7.93 -14.78
C ALA A 170 25.28 -6.72 -15.18
N SER A 171 25.86 -6.02 -14.23
CA SER A 171 26.65 -4.80 -14.51
C SER A 171 25.93 -3.82 -15.44
N LYS A 172 24.62 -3.60 -15.20
CA LYS A 172 23.73 -2.74 -15.99
C LYS A 172 23.43 -3.20 -17.42
N LYS A 173 23.86 -4.41 -17.81
CA LYS A 173 23.53 -5.01 -19.12
C LYS A 173 22.49 -6.09 -18.91
N GLU A 174 21.48 -6.10 -19.79
CA GLU A 174 20.47 -7.13 -19.77
C GLU A 174 21.06 -8.47 -20.21
N VAL A 175 20.95 -9.48 -19.35
CA VAL A 175 21.38 -10.86 -19.63
C VAL A 175 20.19 -11.76 -19.95
N ARG A 176 19.02 -11.43 -19.40
CA ARG A 176 17.76 -12.13 -19.66
C ARG A 176 16.61 -11.13 -19.52
N GLY A 177 15.64 -11.20 -20.42
CA GLY A 177 14.42 -10.39 -20.35
C GLY A 177 13.23 -11.15 -20.91
N GLY A 178 12.03 -10.77 -20.44
CA GLY A 178 10.81 -11.38 -20.89
C GLY A 178 9.56 -10.66 -20.36
N ASN A 179 8.42 -10.99 -20.97
CA ASN A 179 7.13 -10.51 -20.50
C ASN A 179 6.60 -11.43 -19.39
N VAL A 180 6.21 -10.84 -18.27
CA VAL A 180 5.62 -11.55 -17.14
C VAL A 180 4.23 -10.98 -16.89
N ARG A 181 3.25 -11.86 -16.76
CA ARG A 181 1.89 -11.50 -16.38
C ARG A 181 1.63 -11.88 -14.94
N VAL A 182 1.05 -10.94 -14.21
CA VAL A 182 0.77 -11.08 -12.77
C VAL A 182 -0.68 -10.73 -12.52
N LYS A 183 -1.35 -11.57 -11.74
CA LYS A 183 -2.61 -11.20 -11.09
C LYS A 183 -2.27 -10.65 -9.71
N ALA A 184 -2.47 -9.36 -9.53
CA ALA A 184 -2.21 -8.68 -8.27
C ALA A 184 -3.52 -8.44 -7.52
N VAL A 185 -3.43 -8.49 -6.20
CA VAL A 185 -4.50 -8.11 -5.28
C VAL A 185 -3.99 -6.97 -4.42
N TYR A 186 -4.69 -5.84 -4.44
CA TYR A 186 -4.52 -4.77 -3.48
C TYR A 186 -5.63 -4.86 -2.47
N SER A 187 -5.29 -4.96 -1.20
CA SER A 187 -6.23 -5.03 -0.09
C SER A 187 -6.10 -3.78 0.77
N MET A 188 -7.23 -3.19 1.17
CA MET A 188 -7.29 -2.06 2.08
C MET A 188 -8.23 -2.41 3.22
N LEU A 189 -7.67 -2.52 4.44
CA LEU A 189 -8.35 -2.90 5.66
C LEU A 189 -8.57 -1.68 6.55
N LEU A 190 -9.81 -1.45 6.98
CA LEU A 190 -10.15 -0.44 7.97
C LEU A 190 -9.71 -0.90 9.36
N LEU A 191 -8.92 -0.08 10.05
CA LEU A 191 -8.50 -0.39 11.41
C LEU A 191 -9.60 -0.06 12.43
N PRO A 192 -9.70 -0.85 13.53
CA PRO A 192 -10.61 -0.55 14.62
C PRO A 192 -10.37 0.84 15.22
N GLU A 193 -11.43 1.49 15.72
CA GLU A 193 -11.31 2.77 16.45
C GLU A 193 -10.63 2.59 17.79
N GLU A 194 -10.99 1.51 18.48
CA GLU A 194 -10.38 1.18 19.77
C GLU A 194 -9.01 0.53 19.55
N THR A 195 -7.99 1.18 20.08
CA THR A 195 -6.64 0.61 20.06
C THR A 195 -6.54 -0.53 21.05
N MET A 196 -5.77 -1.55 20.70
CA MET A 196 -5.45 -2.63 21.66
C MET A 196 -4.85 -2.06 22.94
N VAL A 197 -5.23 -2.62 24.07
CA VAL A 197 -4.63 -2.27 25.36
C VAL A 197 -3.14 -2.58 25.32
N TRP A 198 -2.35 -1.57 25.69
CA TRP A 198 -0.90 -1.70 25.74
C TRP A 198 -0.48 -2.78 26.72
N ARG A 199 0.40 -3.66 26.28
CA ARG A 199 1.05 -4.64 27.14
C ARG A 199 2.50 -4.22 27.32
N LEU A 200 2.91 -4.06 28.58
CA LEU A 200 4.32 -3.85 28.90
C LEU A 200 5.05 -5.18 28.69
N GLY A 201 5.97 -5.22 27.72
CA GLY A 201 6.85 -6.37 27.53
C GLY A 201 8.03 -6.31 28.51
N ASP A 202 8.36 -7.45 29.11
CA ASP A 202 9.64 -7.59 29.81
C ASP A 202 10.70 -8.03 28.79
N PRO A 203 11.74 -7.22 28.52
CA PRO A 203 12.76 -7.55 27.52
C PRO A 203 13.52 -8.85 27.83
N ARG A 204 13.46 -9.34 29.09
CA ARG A 204 14.08 -10.61 29.49
C ARG A 204 13.26 -11.83 29.09
N LEU A 205 11.95 -11.70 29.01
CA LEU A 205 11.03 -12.80 28.70
C LEU A 205 10.64 -12.82 27.23
N GLY A 206 10.63 -11.67 26.54
CA GLY A 206 10.04 -11.52 25.23
C GLY A 206 8.52 -11.76 25.25
N TYR A 207 7.90 -11.70 24.11
CA TYR A 207 6.52 -12.12 23.91
C TYR A 207 6.32 -12.55 22.47
N THR A 208 5.45 -13.54 22.27
CA THR A 208 5.00 -13.94 20.94
C THR A 208 3.59 -13.41 20.74
N LEU A 209 3.39 -12.62 19.70
CA LEU A 209 2.06 -12.17 19.31
C LEU A 209 1.39 -13.27 18.47
N SER A 210 0.27 -13.81 18.97
CA SER A 210 -0.56 -14.70 18.17
C SER A 210 -1.68 -13.91 17.52
N LEU A 211 -1.80 -14.04 16.20
CA LEU A 211 -2.87 -13.39 15.41
C LEU A 211 -4.14 -14.24 15.29
N ILE A 212 -4.22 -15.34 16.04
CA ILE A 212 -5.35 -16.29 15.96
C ILE A 212 -6.64 -15.74 16.61
N HIS A 213 -6.57 -14.62 17.31
CA HIS A 213 -7.69 -14.05 18.06
C HIS A 213 -7.96 -12.58 17.71
N ILE A 214 -7.88 -12.25 16.42
CA ILE A 214 -8.38 -10.98 15.90
C ILE A 214 -9.70 -11.26 15.18
#